data_185310390fd6faf998d984fbacfe8860
#
_entry.id   185310390fd6faf998d984fbacfe8860
#
_cell.length_a   1.000
_cell.length_b   1.000
_cell.length_c   1.000
_cell.angle_alpha   90.00
_cell.angle_beta   90.00
_cell.angle_gamma   90.00
#
_symmetry.space_group_name_H-M   'P 1'
#
loop_
_entity.id
_entity.type
_entity.pdbx_description
1 polymer ?
#
loop_
_entity_poly.entity_id
_entity_poly.type
_entity_poly.pdbx_seq_one_letter_code
_entity_poly.pdbx_strand_id
1 'polypeptide(L)'
;MTMPQRNWWHELNTWEPEIALAFYGRTLGWQFEASPLPDGAAYWIARKDGKPVGGIFELTAPDYSGVPSHWMTYMSVRDINKAENDTAKAGGEVMRPNTR
;
A
#
# COMPACT_ATOMS: atom_id res chain seq x y z
N MET A 1 14.30 18.08 -8.16
CA MET A 1 14.28 17.48 -7.77
C MET A 1 14.16 16.59 -7.68
N THR A 2 14.28 16.40 -7.61
CA THR A 2 14.08 15.58 -7.60
C THR A 2 13.76 14.87 -6.79
N MET A 3 13.37 14.67 -6.11
CA MET A 3 13.02 13.90 -5.41
C MET A 3 12.41 12.95 -5.88
N PRO A 4 12.19 12.82 -6.60
CA PRO A 4 11.43 11.94 -7.11
C PRO A 4 11.63 10.60 -6.80
N GLN A 5 12.62 10.20 -6.70
CA GLN A 5 12.78 8.91 -6.33
C GLN A 5 12.38 8.67 -4.95
N ARG A 6 11.83 9.66 -4.31
CA ARG A 6 11.36 9.51 -3.03
C ARG A 6 9.95 9.29 -2.97
N ASN A 7 9.29 8.77 -3.95
CA ASN A 7 7.87 8.50 -3.92
C ASN A 7 7.62 7.27 -3.07
N TRP A 8 7.40 7.51 -1.82
CA TRP A 8 7.01 6.48 -0.87
C TRP A 8 5.50 6.40 -0.86
N TRP A 9 4.98 5.19 -0.74
CA TRP A 9 3.55 4.97 -0.63
C TRP A 9 3.31 4.08 0.57
N HIS A 10 2.48 4.54 1.49
CA HIS A 10 2.14 3.77 2.68
C HIS A 10 0.75 3.20 2.50
N GLU A 11 0.60 1.92 2.72
CA GLU A 11 -0.65 1.24 2.48
C GLU A 11 -1.02 0.41 3.69
N LEU A 12 -2.25 0.59 4.16
CA LEU A 12 -2.80 -0.26 5.21
C LEU A 12 -3.55 -1.40 4.56
N ASN A 13 -3.16 -2.62 4.87
CA ASN A 13 -3.85 -3.81 4.43
C ASN A 13 -4.66 -4.29 5.61
N THR A 14 -5.98 -4.30 5.50
CA THR A 14 -6.82 -4.56 6.65
C THR A 14 -8.02 -5.41 6.30
N TRP A 15 -8.45 -6.25 7.27
CA TRP A 15 -9.66 -7.03 7.13
C TRP A 15 -10.91 -6.18 7.43
N GLU A 16 -10.74 -5.00 8.02
CA GLU A 16 -11.84 -4.13 8.42
C GLU A 16 -11.66 -2.72 7.88
N PRO A 17 -11.77 -2.55 6.57
CA PRO A 17 -11.50 -1.24 5.97
C PRO A 17 -12.44 -0.15 6.45
N GLU A 18 -13.70 -0.48 6.71
CA GLU A 18 -14.65 0.55 7.15
C GLU A 18 -14.28 1.15 8.49
N ILE A 19 -13.77 0.31 9.39
CA ILE A 19 -13.31 0.79 10.68
C ILE A 19 -12.09 1.69 10.50
N ALA A 20 -11.18 1.28 9.62
CA ALA A 20 -9.99 2.07 9.35
C ALA A 20 -10.35 3.43 8.72
N LEU A 21 -11.26 3.43 7.76
CA LEU A 21 -11.70 4.68 7.13
C LEU A 21 -12.25 5.64 8.17
N ALA A 22 -13.10 5.13 9.06
CA ALA A 22 -13.71 5.98 10.08
C ALA A 22 -12.66 6.48 11.07
N PHE A 23 -11.75 5.62 11.48
CA PHE A 23 -10.72 5.99 12.45
C PHE A 23 -9.79 7.06 11.92
N TYR A 24 -9.23 6.84 10.73
CA TYR A 24 -8.26 7.79 10.18
C TYR A 24 -8.93 9.06 9.69
N GLY A 25 -10.17 8.96 9.23
CA GLY A 25 -10.91 10.15 8.86
C GLY A 25 -11.13 11.05 10.05
N ARG A 26 -11.48 10.44 11.20
CA ARG A 26 -11.77 11.20 12.40
C ARG A 26 -10.50 11.71 13.09
N THR A 27 -9.46 10.90 13.13
CA THR A 27 -8.26 11.27 13.89
C THR A 27 -7.27 12.10 13.10
N LEU A 28 -7.13 11.84 11.81
CA LEU A 28 -6.13 12.52 11.00
C LEU A 28 -6.74 13.46 9.96
N GLY A 29 -8.05 13.45 9.84
CA GLY A 29 -8.70 14.33 8.87
C GLY A 29 -8.51 13.89 7.43
N TRP A 30 -8.17 12.61 7.21
CA TRP A 30 -7.99 12.10 5.87
C TRP A 30 -9.33 11.96 5.17
N GLN A 31 -9.33 12.19 3.87
CA GLN A 31 -10.47 11.93 3.01
C GLN A 31 -10.13 10.73 2.14
N PHE A 32 -11.14 9.94 1.81
CA PHE A 32 -10.91 8.70 1.09
C PHE A 32 -11.70 8.66 -0.20
N GLU A 33 -11.04 8.19 -1.25
CA GLU A 33 -11.62 8.04 -2.55
C GLU A 33 -11.55 6.57 -2.94
N ALA A 34 -12.71 5.96 -3.22
CA ALA A 34 -12.73 4.57 -3.65
C ALA A 34 -12.09 4.46 -5.02
N SER A 35 -11.16 3.54 -5.14
CA SER A 35 -10.41 3.36 -6.39
C SER A 35 -10.16 1.87 -6.60
N PRO A 36 -11.21 1.11 -6.98
CA PRO A 36 -11.06 -0.35 -7.09
C PRO A 36 -9.93 -0.75 -8.03
N LEU A 37 -9.25 -1.81 -7.66
CA LEU A 37 -8.16 -2.33 -8.48
C LEU A 37 -8.71 -3.08 -9.69
N PRO A 38 -7.88 -3.31 -10.71
CA PRO A 38 -8.35 -3.99 -11.93
C PRO A 38 -8.96 -5.38 -11.69
N ASP A 39 -8.53 -6.06 -10.63
CA ASP A 39 -9.07 -7.37 -10.31
C ASP A 39 -10.35 -7.29 -9.47
N GLY A 40 -10.84 -6.09 -9.19
CA GLY A 40 -12.05 -5.90 -8.42
C GLY A 40 -11.82 -5.76 -6.93
N ALA A 41 -10.59 -5.87 -6.46
CA ALA A 41 -10.31 -5.73 -5.05
C ALA A 41 -10.60 -4.31 -4.57
N ALA A 42 -11.13 -4.18 -3.36
CA ALA A 42 -11.48 -2.88 -2.82
C ALA A 42 -10.23 -2.12 -2.37
N TYR A 43 -10.14 -0.88 -2.78
CA TYR A 43 -9.00 -0.05 -2.48
C TYR A 43 -9.47 1.40 -2.33
N TRP A 44 -8.88 2.12 -1.39
CA TRP A 44 -9.18 3.53 -1.18
C TRP A 44 -7.90 4.33 -1.17
N ILE A 45 -7.92 5.49 -1.82
CA ILE A 45 -6.80 6.41 -1.78
C ILE A 45 -7.08 7.42 -0.68
N ALA A 46 -6.16 7.55 0.26
CA ALA A 46 -6.28 8.52 1.34
C ALA A 46 -5.66 9.83 0.89
N ARG A 47 -6.39 10.93 1.10
CA ARG A 47 -5.92 12.26 0.74
C ARG A 47 -5.99 13.17 1.95
N LYS A 48 -5.02 14.06 2.06
CA LYS A 48 -5.00 15.09 3.07
C LYS A 48 -4.80 16.41 2.36
N ASP A 49 -5.77 17.32 2.50
CA ASP A 49 -5.72 18.62 1.82
C ASP A 49 -5.52 18.46 0.32
N GLY A 50 -6.20 17.49 -0.24
CA GLY A 50 -6.17 17.24 -1.67
C GLY A 50 -4.97 16.45 -2.17
N LYS A 51 -4.03 16.12 -1.31
CA LYS A 51 -2.83 15.39 -1.71
C LYS A 51 -2.91 13.94 -1.27
N PRO A 52 -2.54 12.99 -2.13
CA PRO A 52 -2.55 11.58 -1.74
C PRO A 52 -1.48 11.32 -0.70
N VAL A 53 -1.86 10.62 0.36
CA VAL A 53 -0.94 10.31 1.46
C VAL A 53 -0.76 8.82 1.66
N GLY A 54 -1.63 8.00 1.09
CA GLY A 54 -1.51 6.56 1.24
C GLY A 54 -2.74 5.86 0.72
N GLY A 55 -2.85 4.58 1.01
CA GLY A 55 -3.96 3.78 0.55
C GLY A 55 -4.43 2.79 1.59
N ILE A 56 -5.64 2.27 1.41
CA ILE A 56 -6.18 1.20 2.22
C ILE A 56 -6.64 0.10 1.29
N PHE A 57 -6.17 -1.11 1.54
CA PHE A 57 -6.50 -2.29 0.76
C PHE A 57 -7.26 -3.28 1.64
N GLU A 58 -8.35 -3.79 1.16
CA GLU A 58 -9.13 -4.76 1.91
C GLU A 58 -8.59 -6.17 1.71
N LEU A 59 -8.19 -6.80 2.81
CA LEU A 59 -7.79 -8.19 2.78
C LEU A 59 -9.04 -9.06 2.73
N THR A 60 -9.05 -10.06 1.87
CA THR A 60 -10.19 -10.97 1.74
C THR A 60 -9.71 -12.41 1.68
N ALA A 61 -10.56 -13.33 2.12
CA ALA A 61 -10.30 -14.75 1.98
C ALA A 61 -10.73 -15.21 0.59
N PRO A 62 -10.14 -16.27 0.06
CA PRO A 62 -9.10 -17.09 0.68
C PRO A 62 -7.68 -16.59 0.43
N ASP A 63 -7.50 -15.61 -0.46
CA ASP A 63 -6.17 -15.22 -0.92
C ASP A 63 -5.28 -14.75 0.22
N TYR A 64 -5.85 -14.08 1.21
CA TYR A 64 -5.07 -13.52 2.31
C TYR A 64 -5.35 -14.17 3.64
N SER A 65 -5.92 -15.39 3.63
CA SER A 65 -6.21 -16.09 4.87
C SER A 65 -4.96 -16.23 5.72
N GLY A 66 -5.07 -15.86 6.99
CA GLY A 66 -3.94 -15.94 7.91
C GLY A 66 -3.04 -14.73 7.94
N VAL A 67 -3.26 -13.78 7.03
CA VAL A 67 -2.46 -12.55 7.01
C VAL A 67 -3.11 -11.54 7.95
N PRO A 68 -2.37 -11.02 8.95
CA PRO A 68 -2.96 -10.01 9.84
C PRO A 68 -3.01 -8.65 9.15
N SER A 69 -3.87 -7.77 9.67
CA SER A 69 -3.88 -6.40 9.20
C SER A 69 -2.53 -5.76 9.52
N HIS A 70 -2.00 -4.98 8.59
CA HIS A 70 -0.67 -4.42 8.75
C HIS A 70 -0.45 -3.26 7.79
N TRP A 71 0.54 -2.44 8.12
CA TRP A 71 0.98 -1.37 7.24
C TRP A 71 2.15 -1.84 6.39
N MET A 72 2.16 -1.43 5.14
CA MET A 72 3.28 -1.67 4.23
C MET A 72 3.75 -0.35 3.63
N THR A 73 5.03 -0.28 3.34
CA THR A 73 5.61 0.87 2.69
C THR A 73 6.16 0.43 1.34
N TYR A 74 5.75 1.12 0.30
CA TYR A 74 6.26 0.88 -1.05
C TYR A 74 7.15 2.04 -1.45
N MET A 75 8.23 1.73 -2.13
CA MET A 75 9.14 2.74 -2.62
C MET A 75 9.26 2.60 -4.13
N SER A 76 9.11 3.73 -4.81
CA SER A 76 9.26 3.74 -6.24
C SER A 76 10.74 3.56 -6.60
N VAL A 77 11.04 2.62 -7.47
CA VAL A 77 12.40 2.39 -7.90
C VAL A 77 12.47 2.44 -9.42
N ARG A 78 13.66 2.80 -9.91
CA ARG A 78 13.84 2.93 -11.35
C ARG A 78 13.83 1.57 -12.05
N ASP A 79 14.43 0.59 -11.43
CA ASP A 79 14.51 -0.76 -11.99
C ASP A 79 14.14 -1.75 -10.89
N ILE A 80 12.93 -2.28 -11.00
CA ILE A 80 12.43 -3.16 -9.95
C ILE A 80 13.16 -4.50 -9.92
N ASN A 81 13.61 -4.98 -11.07
CA ASN A 81 14.36 -6.22 -11.10
C ASN A 81 15.70 -6.07 -10.39
N LYS A 82 16.35 -4.94 -10.61
CA LYS A 82 17.61 -4.68 -9.92
C LYS A 82 17.39 -4.54 -8.43
N ALA A 83 16.29 -3.90 -8.02
CA ALA A 83 15.97 -3.74 -6.61
C ALA A 83 15.73 -5.09 -5.95
N GLU A 84 15.05 -6.01 -6.63
CA GLU A 84 14.84 -7.35 -6.11
C GLU A 84 16.17 -8.08 -5.92
N ASN A 85 17.04 -8.02 -6.92
CA ASN A 85 18.34 -8.66 -6.85
C ASN A 85 19.20 -8.08 -5.74
N ASP A 86 19.21 -6.77 -5.62
CA ASP A 86 19.99 -6.10 -4.59
C ASP A 86 19.48 -6.45 -3.19
N THR A 87 18.17 -6.55 -3.05
CA THR A 87 17.58 -6.95 -1.77
C THR A 87 18.00 -8.35 -1.39
N ALA A 88 17.93 -9.28 -2.33
CA ALA A 88 18.31 -10.65 -2.06
C ALA A 88 19.80 -10.75 -1.70
N LYS A 89 20.64 -10.02 -2.42
CA LYS A 89 22.08 -10.05 -2.15
C LYS A 89 22.40 -9.46 -0.79
N ALA A 90 21.61 -8.52 -0.34
CA ALA A 90 21.83 -7.89 0.97
C ALA A 90 21.24 -8.71 2.11
N GLY A 91 20.65 -9.86 1.83
CA GLY A 91 20.08 -10.69 2.87
C GLY A 91 18.62 -10.45 3.13
N GLY A 92 17.98 -9.61 2.34
CA GLY A 92 16.56 -9.39 2.44
C GLY A 92 15.78 -10.49 1.77
N GLU A 93 14.48 -10.48 1.99
CA GLU A 93 13.58 -11.47 1.42
C GLU A 93 12.60 -10.82 0.47
N VAL A 94 12.50 -11.34 -0.74
CA VAL A 94 11.54 -10.82 -1.71
C VAL A 94 10.24 -11.61 -1.55
N MET A 95 9.26 -10.99 -0.89
CA MET A 95 7.99 -11.65 -0.60
C MET A 95 7.11 -11.79 -1.83
N ARG A 96 7.14 -10.80 -2.72
CA ARG A 96 6.37 -10.80 -3.95
C ARG A 96 7.26 -10.33 -5.08
N PRO A 97 7.79 -11.25 -5.84
CA PRO A 97 8.63 -10.89 -6.98
C PRO A 97 7.84 -10.05 -7.98
N ASN A 98 8.56 -9.43 -8.90
CA ASN A 98 7.97 -8.53 -9.89
C ASN A 98 7.00 -9.28 -10.80
N THR A 99 5.76 -9.37 -10.37
CA THR A 99 4.73 -10.07 -11.12
C THR A 99 3.59 -9.17 -11.57
N ARG A 100 3.69 -7.89 -11.30
CA ARG A 100 2.64 -6.96 -11.67
C ARG A 100 2.75 -6.53 -13.09
#